data_f35bf876902f477888fb209f20b7c5e5
#
_entry.id   f35bf876902f477888fb209f20b7c5e5
#
_cell.length_a   1.000
_cell.length_b   1.000
_cell.length_c   1.000
_cell.angle_alpha   90.00
_cell.angle_beta   90.00
_cell.angle_gamma   90.00
#
_symmetry.space_group_name_H-M   'P 1'
#
loop_
_entity.id
_entity.type
_entity.pdbx_description
1 polymer ?
#
loop_
_entity_poly.entity_id
_entity_poly.type
_entity_poly.pdbx_seq_one_letter_code
_entity_poly.pdbx_strand_id
1 'polypeptide(L)'
;MEAYKEKAWQRSMKLRLDINGMMADFVGEHGLNMADIEKNSAQYKRAAESMAAKRANMKWRELPHNQAEVVARIKTVAERVRSEYDAFVVLGIGGSALGPIAVQQALSHMRYNELSRERRGGPRLYVEDNVDPERMASLLDVIDIEKTVFNVITTSGGTSETMSQLLYITRILKDKLGDKWSGHVIATTDEVKGNLIKIAKADGLETFYVPDGVGGRFSELCPVGLI
;
A
#
# COMPACT_ATOMS: atom_id res chain seq x y z
N MET A 1 19.19 4.26 16.28
CA MET A 1 20.31 3.94 15.34
C MET A 1 19.70 3.27 14.12
N GLU A 2 19.99 3.76 12.89
CA GLU A 2 19.37 3.25 11.67
C GLU A 2 20.16 2.02 11.20
N ALA A 3 19.83 0.86 11.75
CA ALA A 3 20.54 -0.41 11.51
C ALA A 3 20.72 -0.74 10.02
N TYR A 4 19.76 -0.35 9.17
CA TYR A 4 19.83 -0.57 7.73
C TYR A 4 21.00 0.15 7.02
N LYS A 5 21.60 1.15 7.66
CA LYS A 5 22.82 1.83 7.16
C LYS A 5 24.11 1.08 7.50
N GLU A 6 24.07 0.13 8.40
CA GLU A 6 25.25 -0.64 8.82
C GLU A 6 25.58 -1.74 7.81
N LYS A 7 26.86 -1.83 7.42
CA LYS A 7 27.33 -2.85 6.47
C LYS A 7 27.08 -4.28 6.95
N ALA A 8 27.16 -4.51 8.27
CA ALA A 8 26.89 -5.81 8.86
C ALA A 8 25.41 -6.20 8.67
N TRP A 9 24.49 -5.30 8.96
CA TRP A 9 23.05 -5.49 8.72
C TRP A 9 22.75 -5.71 7.25
N GLN A 10 23.30 -4.88 6.36
CA GLN A 10 23.12 -5.04 4.90
C GLN A 10 23.61 -6.41 4.40
N ARG A 11 24.70 -6.94 4.95
CA ARG A 11 25.16 -8.29 4.62
C ARG A 11 24.25 -9.38 5.14
N SER A 12 23.70 -9.22 6.35
CA SER A 12 22.76 -10.18 6.94
C SER A 12 21.43 -10.25 6.19
N MET A 13 21.03 -9.13 5.56
CA MET A 13 19.78 -9.02 4.80
C MET A 13 19.90 -9.44 3.32
N LYS A 14 21.06 -9.94 2.89
CA LYS A 14 21.21 -10.48 1.53
C LYS A 14 20.30 -11.69 1.34
N LEU A 15 19.46 -11.61 0.34
CA LEU A 15 18.64 -12.74 -0.08
C LEU A 15 19.55 -13.87 -0.60
N ARG A 16 19.24 -15.09 -0.18
CA ARG A 16 19.88 -16.31 -0.67
C ARG A 16 18.78 -17.18 -1.27
N LEU A 17 19.05 -17.74 -2.45
CA LEU A 17 18.18 -18.70 -3.06
C LEU A 17 18.78 -20.10 -2.81
N ASP A 18 18.06 -20.93 -2.06
CA ASP A 18 18.37 -22.34 -1.89
C ASP A 18 17.49 -23.15 -2.85
N ILE A 19 18.12 -23.81 -3.82
CA ILE A 19 17.45 -24.63 -4.82
C ILE A 19 17.60 -26.15 -4.54
N ASN A 20 18.17 -26.54 -3.39
CA ASN A 20 18.39 -27.95 -3.08
C ASN A 20 17.12 -28.78 -3.19
N GLY A 21 15.97 -28.25 -2.70
CA GLY A 21 14.68 -28.90 -2.82
C GLY A 21 14.15 -29.12 -4.26
N MET A 22 14.85 -28.61 -5.28
CA MET A 22 14.55 -28.84 -6.71
C MET A 22 15.56 -29.80 -7.36
N MET A 23 16.63 -30.15 -6.68
CA MET A 23 17.72 -30.97 -7.24
C MET A 23 17.41 -32.47 -7.13
N ALA A 24 17.89 -33.24 -8.11
CA ALA A 24 17.68 -34.67 -8.19
C ALA A 24 18.20 -35.45 -6.96
N ASP A 25 19.24 -34.95 -6.32
CA ASP A 25 19.78 -35.49 -5.06
C ASP A 25 18.74 -35.52 -3.92
N PHE A 26 17.74 -34.63 -3.96
CA PHE A 26 16.70 -34.49 -2.94
C PHE A 26 15.35 -35.06 -3.39
N VAL A 27 14.96 -34.84 -4.67
CA VAL A 27 13.62 -35.21 -5.18
C VAL A 27 13.62 -36.39 -6.16
N GLY A 28 14.78 -37.01 -6.38
CA GLY A 28 14.92 -38.20 -7.24
C GLY A 28 14.85 -37.86 -8.72
N GLU A 29 14.32 -38.78 -9.51
CA GLU A 29 14.32 -38.74 -10.99
C GLU A 29 13.61 -37.52 -11.62
N HIS A 30 12.73 -36.85 -10.87
CA HIS A 30 12.02 -35.66 -11.33
C HIS A 30 12.75 -34.36 -10.97
N GLY A 31 13.89 -34.41 -10.31
CA GLY A 31 14.70 -33.27 -9.92
C GLY A 31 15.62 -32.78 -11.05
N LEU A 32 16.11 -31.56 -10.87
CA LEU A 32 17.09 -30.95 -11.75
C LEU A 32 18.48 -31.44 -11.40
N ASN A 33 19.34 -31.60 -12.41
CA ASN A 33 20.78 -31.79 -12.22
C ASN A 33 21.56 -30.56 -12.70
N MET A 34 22.81 -30.41 -12.21
CA MET A 34 23.67 -29.30 -12.65
C MET A 34 23.85 -29.27 -14.17
N ALA A 35 23.91 -30.43 -14.82
CA ALA A 35 24.02 -30.51 -16.29
C ALA A 35 22.79 -29.90 -16.99
N ASP A 36 21.59 -30.03 -16.42
CA ASP A 36 20.38 -29.39 -16.98
C ASP A 36 20.45 -27.87 -16.84
N ILE A 37 20.97 -27.36 -15.74
CA ILE A 37 21.16 -25.92 -15.51
C ILE A 37 22.20 -25.37 -16.47
N GLU A 38 23.35 -26.04 -16.64
CA GLU A 38 24.41 -25.64 -17.55
C GLU A 38 23.95 -25.68 -19.01
N LYS A 39 23.24 -26.72 -19.42
CA LYS A 39 22.65 -26.83 -20.78
C LYS A 39 21.74 -25.69 -21.13
N ASN A 40 21.01 -25.17 -20.16
CA ASN A 40 20.08 -24.05 -20.35
C ASN A 40 20.68 -22.67 -20.03
N SER A 41 21.98 -22.59 -19.69
CA SER A 41 22.64 -21.35 -19.27
C SER A 41 22.49 -20.18 -20.27
N ALA A 42 22.58 -20.49 -21.58
CA ALA A 42 22.38 -19.49 -22.62
C ALA A 42 20.94 -18.93 -22.66
N GLN A 43 19.94 -19.76 -22.32
CA GLN A 43 18.55 -19.32 -22.23
C GLN A 43 18.34 -18.44 -21.00
N TYR A 44 18.90 -18.81 -19.85
CA TYR A 44 18.86 -17.99 -18.64
C TYR A 44 19.52 -16.63 -18.84
N LYS A 45 20.66 -16.60 -19.54
CA LYS A 45 21.34 -15.34 -19.89
C LYS A 45 20.45 -14.43 -20.75
N ARG A 46 19.84 -14.97 -21.81
CA ARG A 46 18.90 -14.22 -22.66
C ARG A 46 17.69 -13.70 -21.86
N ALA A 47 17.15 -14.53 -20.94
CA ALA A 47 16.04 -14.10 -20.08
C ALA A 47 16.46 -12.93 -19.17
N ALA A 48 17.65 -13.02 -18.56
CA ALA A 48 18.19 -11.94 -17.72
C ALA A 48 18.43 -10.65 -18.52
N GLU A 49 18.99 -10.76 -19.74
CA GLU A 49 19.19 -9.61 -20.64
C GLU A 49 17.85 -8.99 -21.06
N SER A 50 16.83 -9.80 -21.36
CA SER A 50 15.47 -9.33 -21.67
C SER A 50 14.83 -8.61 -20.46
N MET A 51 15.01 -9.13 -19.26
CA MET A 51 14.54 -8.47 -18.04
C MET A 51 15.27 -7.14 -17.78
N ALA A 52 16.58 -7.10 -18.01
CA ALA A 52 17.37 -5.88 -17.88
C ALA A 52 16.92 -4.80 -18.88
N ALA A 53 16.66 -5.18 -20.14
CA ALA A 53 16.14 -4.26 -21.16
C ALA A 53 14.76 -3.67 -20.81
N LYS A 54 13.91 -4.43 -20.08
CA LYS A 54 12.59 -3.98 -19.63
C LYS A 54 12.62 -3.13 -18.36
N ARG A 55 13.78 -2.96 -17.72
CA ARG A 55 13.93 -2.25 -16.43
C ARG A 55 13.33 -0.85 -16.45
N ALA A 56 13.50 -0.12 -17.54
CA ALA A 56 12.96 1.23 -17.69
C ALA A 56 11.43 1.32 -17.55
N ASN A 57 10.73 0.22 -17.88
CA ASN A 57 9.27 0.11 -17.75
C ASN A 57 8.83 -0.40 -16.38
N MET A 58 9.78 -0.78 -15.51
CA MET A 58 9.51 -1.30 -14.17
C MET A 58 9.72 -0.18 -13.13
N LYS A 59 8.94 0.88 -13.22
CA LYS A 59 9.07 2.09 -12.37
C LYS A 59 8.99 1.79 -10.87
N TRP A 60 8.26 0.76 -10.48
CA TRP A 60 8.19 0.29 -9.10
C TRP A 60 9.56 -0.08 -8.49
N ARG A 61 10.56 -0.42 -9.31
CA ARG A 61 11.93 -0.72 -8.84
C ARG A 61 12.70 0.51 -8.37
N GLU A 62 12.28 1.68 -8.78
CA GLU A 62 12.92 2.96 -8.43
C GLU A 62 12.32 3.59 -7.18
N LEU A 63 11.14 3.09 -6.72
CA LEU A 63 10.44 3.64 -5.56
C LEU A 63 11.31 3.76 -4.28
N PRO A 64 12.19 2.80 -3.95
CA PRO A 64 13.06 2.95 -2.78
C PRO A 64 14.08 4.10 -2.87
N HIS A 65 14.28 4.67 -4.05
CA HIS A 65 15.37 5.61 -4.34
C HIS A 65 14.93 7.03 -4.68
N ASN A 66 13.67 7.24 -5.06
CA ASN A 66 13.22 8.50 -5.64
C ASN A 66 12.02 9.16 -4.95
N GLN A 67 11.73 8.84 -3.67
CA GLN A 67 10.54 9.33 -2.99
C GLN A 67 10.81 10.23 -1.77
N ALA A 68 12.00 10.83 -1.66
CA ALA A 68 12.36 11.61 -0.47
C ALA A 68 11.34 12.72 -0.14
N GLU A 69 10.88 13.46 -1.14
CA GLU A 69 9.92 14.56 -0.96
C GLU A 69 8.53 14.04 -0.57
N VAL A 70 8.02 13.03 -1.27
CA VAL A 70 6.71 12.47 -0.97
C VAL A 70 6.69 11.81 0.41
N VAL A 71 7.78 11.14 0.80
CA VAL A 71 7.92 10.57 2.15
C VAL A 71 7.95 11.66 3.21
N ALA A 72 8.63 12.78 2.98
CA ALA A 72 8.61 13.91 3.92
C ALA A 72 7.19 14.45 4.11
N ARG A 73 6.45 14.63 3.02
CA ARG A 73 5.05 15.06 3.07
C ARG A 73 4.14 14.04 3.77
N ILE A 74 4.31 12.74 3.48
CA ILE A 74 3.56 11.67 4.16
C ILE A 74 3.81 11.73 5.67
N LYS A 75 5.04 11.90 6.13
CA LYS A 75 5.35 12.03 7.56
C LYS A 75 4.60 13.19 8.22
N THR A 76 4.56 14.35 7.57
CA THR A 76 3.80 15.51 8.08
C THR A 76 2.30 15.19 8.21
N VAL A 77 1.71 14.55 7.19
CA VAL A 77 0.29 14.15 7.25
C VAL A 77 0.07 13.07 8.30
N ALA A 78 0.96 12.09 8.40
CA ALA A 78 0.88 11.04 9.40
C ALA A 78 0.97 11.57 10.84
N GLU A 79 1.80 12.58 11.10
CA GLU A 79 1.88 13.26 12.42
C GLU A 79 0.56 13.97 12.75
N ARG A 80 -0.02 14.70 11.79
CA ARG A 80 -1.33 15.31 11.95
C ARG A 80 -2.41 14.25 12.23
N VAL A 81 -2.46 13.19 11.43
CA VAL A 81 -3.43 12.10 11.61
C VAL A 81 -3.27 11.44 12.98
N ARG A 82 -2.04 11.19 13.41
CA ARG A 82 -1.77 10.63 14.75
C ARG A 82 -2.22 11.54 15.89
N SER A 83 -2.14 12.85 15.73
CA SER A 83 -2.53 13.78 16.79
C SER A 83 -4.04 14.06 16.85
N GLU A 84 -4.70 14.12 15.70
CA GLU A 84 -6.08 14.63 15.58
C GLU A 84 -7.14 13.54 15.49
N TYR A 85 -6.80 12.33 14.98
CA TYR A 85 -7.78 11.30 14.64
C TYR A 85 -7.61 10.01 15.49
N ASP A 86 -8.72 9.36 15.76
CA ASP A 86 -8.78 8.07 16.49
C ASP A 86 -8.83 6.86 15.58
N ALA A 87 -9.27 7.04 14.34
CA ALA A 87 -9.30 6.01 13.32
C ALA A 87 -8.78 6.51 11.97
N PHE A 88 -8.07 5.63 11.29
CA PHE A 88 -7.64 5.77 9.90
C PHE A 88 -8.26 4.62 9.10
N VAL A 89 -9.05 4.94 8.09
CA VAL A 89 -9.77 3.96 7.29
C VAL A 89 -9.28 4.01 5.85
N VAL A 90 -8.79 2.90 5.35
CA VAL A 90 -8.44 2.74 3.93
C VAL A 90 -9.67 2.22 3.19
N LEU A 91 -10.08 2.93 2.14
CA LEU A 91 -11.10 2.49 1.18
C LEU A 91 -10.38 2.14 -0.13
N GLY A 92 -10.22 0.86 -0.41
CA GLY A 92 -9.47 0.43 -1.60
C GLY A 92 -9.67 -1.05 -1.87
N ILE A 93 -9.41 -1.49 -3.09
CA ILE A 93 -9.59 -2.88 -3.53
C ILE A 93 -8.32 -3.42 -4.18
N GLY A 94 -8.06 -4.69 -4.03
CA GLY A 94 -6.95 -5.39 -4.64
C GLY A 94 -5.60 -4.76 -4.24
N GLY A 95 -4.82 -4.26 -5.20
CA GLY A 95 -3.53 -3.63 -4.93
C GLY A 95 -3.59 -2.37 -4.06
N SER A 96 -4.76 -1.77 -3.92
CA SER A 96 -4.98 -0.61 -3.04
C SER A 96 -5.27 -0.98 -1.58
N ALA A 97 -5.49 -2.26 -1.29
CA ALA A 97 -5.81 -2.76 0.05
C ALA A 97 -4.83 -3.82 0.55
N LEU A 98 -4.45 -4.78 -0.31
CA LEU A 98 -3.72 -5.97 0.11
C LEU A 98 -2.31 -5.68 0.62
N GLY A 99 -1.61 -4.70 0.03
CA GLY A 99 -0.31 -4.26 0.51
C GLY A 99 -0.40 -3.66 1.92
N PRO A 100 -1.22 -2.61 2.15
CA PRO A 100 -1.50 -2.06 3.48
C PRO A 100 -1.91 -3.11 4.51
N ILE A 101 -2.79 -4.07 4.17
CA ILE A 101 -3.18 -5.18 5.06
C ILE A 101 -1.96 -6.03 5.42
N ALA A 102 -1.17 -6.44 4.43
CA ALA A 102 -0.02 -7.31 4.63
C ALA A 102 1.05 -6.65 5.52
N VAL A 103 1.38 -5.38 5.28
CA VAL A 103 2.37 -4.65 6.07
C VAL A 103 1.87 -4.39 7.49
N GLN A 104 0.62 -3.98 7.64
CA GLN A 104 0.01 -3.78 8.95
C GLN A 104 0.04 -5.09 9.78
N GLN A 105 -0.34 -6.22 9.19
CA GLN A 105 -0.31 -7.51 9.88
C GLN A 105 1.11 -8.00 10.20
N ALA A 106 2.08 -7.71 9.34
CA ALA A 106 3.46 -8.12 9.53
C ALA A 106 4.21 -7.28 10.59
N LEU A 107 3.91 -5.99 10.69
CA LEU A 107 4.70 -5.05 11.49
C LEU A 107 3.98 -4.56 12.76
N SER A 108 2.67 -4.73 12.84
CA SER A 108 1.88 -4.26 13.98
C SER A 108 1.55 -5.41 14.95
N HIS A 109 1.11 -5.04 16.14
CA HIS A 109 0.59 -6.01 17.09
C HIS A 109 -0.65 -6.71 16.53
N MET A 110 -0.80 -8.03 16.70
CA MET A 110 -1.92 -8.82 16.16
C MET A 110 -3.31 -8.31 16.58
N ARG A 111 -3.40 -7.65 17.73
CA ARG A 111 -4.61 -7.02 18.26
C ARG A 111 -4.47 -5.49 18.29
N TYR A 112 -3.91 -4.93 17.23
CA TYR A 112 -3.53 -3.50 17.17
C TYR A 112 -4.69 -2.58 17.56
N ASN A 113 -5.85 -2.75 16.96
CA ASN A 113 -7.02 -1.88 17.19
C ASN A 113 -7.63 -2.01 18.59
N GLU A 114 -7.34 -3.10 19.30
CA GLU A 114 -7.83 -3.35 20.66
C GLU A 114 -6.91 -2.76 21.74
N LEU A 115 -5.70 -2.34 21.38
CA LEU A 115 -4.79 -1.70 22.32
C LEU A 115 -5.26 -0.28 22.65
N SER A 116 -4.85 0.23 23.81
CA SER A 116 -5.03 1.66 24.12
C SER A 116 -4.26 2.55 23.15
N ARG A 117 -4.67 3.81 23.01
CA ARG A 117 -4.03 4.78 22.11
C ARG A 117 -2.53 4.94 22.41
N GLU A 118 -2.15 5.00 23.69
CA GLU A 118 -0.75 5.13 24.12
C GLU A 118 0.09 3.94 23.64
N ARG A 119 -0.46 2.74 23.70
CA ARG A 119 0.22 1.51 23.27
C ARG A 119 0.28 1.38 21.75
N ARG A 120 -0.73 1.87 21.03
CA ARG A 120 -0.71 1.92 19.56
C ARG A 120 0.24 2.99 19.02
N GLY A 121 0.34 4.12 19.70
CA GLY A 121 1.07 5.29 19.23
C GLY A 121 0.41 5.99 18.03
N GLY A 122 -0.86 5.69 17.75
CA GLY A 122 -1.60 6.23 16.60
C GLY A 122 -3.07 5.84 16.55
N PRO A 123 -3.77 6.17 15.47
CA PRO A 123 -5.17 5.80 15.26
C PRO A 123 -5.35 4.29 15.11
N ARG A 124 -6.57 3.81 15.30
CA ARG A 124 -6.96 2.46 14.86
C ARG A 124 -6.93 2.42 13.33
N LEU A 125 -6.48 1.30 12.76
CA LEU A 125 -6.42 1.12 11.32
C LEU A 125 -7.47 0.11 10.85
N TYR A 126 -8.28 0.52 9.88
CA TYR A 126 -9.25 -0.35 9.21
C TYR A 126 -9.01 -0.30 7.69
N VAL A 127 -9.26 -1.43 7.03
CA VAL A 127 -9.17 -1.52 5.57
C VAL A 127 -10.46 -2.16 5.06
N GLU A 128 -11.23 -1.35 4.33
CA GLU A 128 -12.45 -1.80 3.66
C GLU A 128 -12.14 -2.11 2.21
N ASP A 129 -11.94 -3.39 1.94
CA ASP A 129 -11.42 -3.91 0.68
C ASP A 129 -12.50 -4.50 -0.23
N ASN A 130 -13.78 -4.29 0.12
CA ASN A 130 -14.91 -4.73 -0.68
C ASN A 130 -16.15 -3.87 -0.43
N VAL A 131 -17.08 -3.86 -1.39
CA VAL A 131 -18.40 -3.25 -1.24
C VAL A 131 -19.31 -4.24 -0.54
N ASP A 132 -19.35 -4.11 0.78
CA ASP A 132 -20.19 -4.91 1.65
C ASP A 132 -20.91 -3.98 2.63
N PRO A 133 -22.25 -3.87 2.55
CA PRO A 133 -23.02 -2.96 3.39
C PRO A 133 -22.96 -3.34 4.87
N GLU A 134 -22.89 -4.61 5.21
CA GLU A 134 -22.81 -5.09 6.60
C GLU A 134 -21.44 -4.74 7.22
N ARG A 135 -20.36 -4.91 6.47
CA ARG A 135 -19.03 -4.49 6.92
C ARG A 135 -18.96 -2.98 7.13
N MET A 136 -19.51 -2.21 6.20
CA MET A 136 -19.51 -0.76 6.30
C MET A 136 -20.37 -0.30 7.51
N ALA A 137 -21.54 -0.90 7.73
CA ALA A 137 -22.37 -0.61 8.89
C ALA A 137 -21.62 -0.95 10.19
N SER A 138 -21.03 -2.14 10.28
CA SER A 138 -20.24 -2.57 11.44
C SER A 138 -19.03 -1.68 11.70
N LEU A 139 -18.38 -1.16 10.67
CA LEU A 139 -17.31 -0.17 10.82
C LEU A 139 -17.84 1.11 11.46
N LEU A 140 -18.96 1.64 10.95
CA LEU A 140 -19.56 2.88 11.44
C LEU A 140 -20.06 2.75 12.89
N ASP A 141 -20.41 1.55 13.36
CA ASP A 141 -20.79 1.29 14.76
C ASP A 141 -19.62 1.42 15.74
N VAL A 142 -18.37 1.26 15.27
CA VAL A 142 -17.18 1.23 16.15
C VAL A 142 -16.24 2.42 16.01
N ILE A 143 -16.44 3.26 15.00
CA ILE A 143 -15.66 4.49 14.80
C ILE A 143 -16.46 5.73 15.14
N ASP A 144 -15.78 6.77 15.61
CA ASP A 144 -16.32 8.12 15.66
C ASP A 144 -16.01 8.84 14.34
N ILE A 145 -17.04 9.16 13.57
CA ILE A 145 -16.89 9.77 12.25
C ILE A 145 -16.17 11.12 12.30
N GLU A 146 -16.38 11.88 13.40
CA GLU A 146 -15.72 13.19 13.63
C GLU A 146 -14.25 13.06 14.05
N LYS A 147 -13.81 11.84 14.38
CA LYS A 147 -12.43 11.49 14.76
C LYS A 147 -11.81 10.49 13.79
N THR A 148 -12.35 10.39 12.59
CA THR A 148 -11.90 9.44 11.57
C THR A 148 -11.44 10.17 10.31
N VAL A 149 -10.32 9.71 9.73
CA VAL A 149 -9.88 10.10 8.39
C VAL A 149 -9.93 8.89 7.46
N PHE A 150 -10.40 9.12 6.24
CA PHE A 150 -10.55 8.11 5.20
C PHE A 150 -9.50 8.33 4.11
N ASN A 151 -8.64 7.34 3.86
CA ASN A 151 -7.75 7.34 2.70
C ASN A 151 -8.39 6.52 1.58
N VAL A 152 -8.85 7.20 0.55
CA VAL A 152 -9.51 6.60 -0.61
C VAL A 152 -8.45 6.31 -1.66
N ILE A 153 -8.23 5.04 -1.96
CA ILE A 153 -7.15 4.59 -2.82
C ILE A 153 -7.69 3.93 -4.07
N THR A 154 -7.45 4.53 -5.22
CA THR A 154 -7.69 3.90 -6.52
C THR A 154 -6.70 4.40 -7.56
N THR A 155 -5.81 3.53 -8.01
CA THR A 155 -4.79 3.84 -9.01
C THR A 155 -5.41 4.25 -10.35
N SER A 156 -6.51 3.61 -10.75
CA SER A 156 -7.24 3.98 -11.98
C SER A 156 -8.11 5.23 -11.83
N GLY A 157 -8.34 5.66 -10.59
CA GLY A 157 -9.23 6.76 -10.26
C GLY A 157 -10.71 6.50 -10.52
N GLY A 158 -11.12 5.25 -10.83
CA GLY A 158 -12.50 4.94 -11.22
C GLY A 158 -13.02 3.56 -10.82
N THR A 159 -12.34 2.86 -9.88
CA THR A 159 -12.81 1.56 -9.38
C THR A 159 -14.19 1.72 -8.75
N SER A 160 -15.20 1.03 -9.29
CA SER A 160 -16.62 1.24 -8.94
C SER A 160 -16.88 1.04 -7.46
N GLU A 161 -16.28 0.03 -6.86
CA GLU A 161 -16.42 -0.31 -5.45
C GLU A 161 -15.86 0.79 -4.56
N THR A 162 -14.63 1.23 -4.82
CA THR A 162 -13.99 2.31 -4.06
C THR A 162 -14.75 3.62 -4.20
N MET A 163 -15.25 3.92 -5.41
CA MET A 163 -16.05 5.12 -5.66
C MET A 163 -17.41 5.07 -4.95
N SER A 164 -18.03 3.90 -4.86
CA SER A 164 -19.29 3.71 -4.12
C SER A 164 -19.09 3.94 -2.63
N GLN A 165 -18.01 3.39 -2.05
CA GLN A 165 -17.63 3.62 -0.66
C GLN A 165 -17.37 5.12 -0.41
N LEU A 166 -16.60 5.78 -1.28
CA LEU A 166 -16.35 7.23 -1.18
C LEU A 166 -17.63 8.03 -1.15
N LEU A 167 -18.55 7.80 -2.09
CA LEU A 167 -19.81 8.54 -2.17
C LEU A 167 -20.67 8.37 -0.91
N TYR A 168 -20.73 7.15 -0.40
CA TYR A 168 -21.46 6.84 0.84
C TYR A 168 -20.86 7.57 2.04
N ILE A 169 -19.56 7.46 2.25
CA ILE A 169 -18.85 8.10 3.36
C ILE A 169 -18.88 9.63 3.23
N THR A 170 -18.73 10.17 2.02
CA THR A 170 -18.80 11.62 1.79
C THR A 170 -20.16 12.18 2.21
N ARG A 171 -21.26 11.46 1.94
CA ARG A 171 -22.59 11.88 2.40
C ARG A 171 -22.64 11.98 3.92
N ILE A 172 -22.18 10.94 4.63
CA ILE A 172 -22.19 10.93 6.10
C ILE A 172 -21.31 12.06 6.67
N LEU A 173 -20.12 12.25 6.09
CA LEU A 173 -19.21 13.31 6.51
C LEU A 173 -19.82 14.70 6.31
N LYS A 174 -20.46 14.96 5.16
CA LYS A 174 -21.15 16.22 4.89
C LYS A 174 -22.31 16.47 5.86
N ASP A 175 -23.10 15.44 6.14
CA ASP A 175 -24.22 15.53 7.07
C ASP A 175 -23.75 15.83 8.50
N LYS A 176 -22.59 15.32 8.92
CA LYS A 176 -22.03 15.51 10.27
C LYS A 176 -21.15 16.73 10.42
N LEU A 177 -20.33 17.06 9.43
CA LEU A 177 -19.23 18.02 9.55
C LEU A 177 -19.44 19.28 8.69
N GLY A 178 -20.49 19.31 7.84
CA GLY A 178 -20.72 20.40 6.91
C GLY A 178 -19.51 20.67 6.03
N ASP A 179 -19.09 21.91 5.91
CA ASP A 179 -17.97 22.33 5.05
C ASP A 179 -16.60 21.77 5.47
N LYS A 180 -16.47 21.22 6.67
CA LYS A 180 -15.21 20.64 7.16
C LYS A 180 -14.93 19.20 6.69
N TRP A 181 -15.88 18.58 6.03
CA TRP A 181 -15.82 17.17 5.63
C TRP A 181 -14.57 16.81 4.81
N SER A 182 -14.11 17.73 3.94
CA SER A 182 -12.96 17.46 3.05
C SER A 182 -11.64 17.23 3.80
N GLY A 183 -11.48 17.80 5.00
CA GLY A 183 -10.35 17.55 5.87
C GLY A 183 -10.25 16.11 6.42
N HIS A 184 -11.34 15.34 6.30
CA HIS A 184 -11.44 13.95 6.73
C HIS A 184 -11.21 12.95 5.60
N VAL A 185 -10.85 13.41 4.40
CA VAL A 185 -10.61 12.54 3.24
C VAL A 185 -9.25 12.83 2.63
N ILE A 186 -8.48 11.77 2.45
CA ILE A 186 -7.24 11.75 1.67
C ILE A 186 -7.52 10.97 0.39
N ALA A 187 -7.10 11.49 -0.76
CA ALA A 187 -7.23 10.83 -2.04
C ALA A 187 -5.86 10.33 -2.52
N THR A 188 -5.68 9.03 -2.65
CA THR A 188 -4.47 8.42 -3.20
C THR A 188 -4.78 7.82 -4.57
N THR A 189 -4.34 8.49 -5.65
CA THR A 189 -4.79 8.16 -7.02
C THR A 189 -3.79 8.59 -8.08
N ASP A 190 -4.12 8.36 -9.36
CA ASP A 190 -3.40 8.93 -10.50
C ASP A 190 -3.49 10.46 -10.47
N GLU A 191 -2.43 11.15 -10.87
CA GLU A 191 -2.36 12.63 -10.84
C GLU A 191 -3.28 13.29 -11.88
N VAL A 192 -3.55 12.61 -12.98
CA VAL A 192 -4.18 13.18 -14.19
C VAL A 192 -5.50 12.52 -14.52
N LYS A 193 -5.60 11.18 -14.35
CA LYS A 193 -6.69 10.36 -14.86
C LYS A 193 -7.64 9.90 -13.76
N GLY A 194 -8.88 9.66 -14.18
CA GLY A 194 -9.91 9.06 -13.33
C GLY A 194 -10.85 10.07 -12.68
N ASN A 195 -11.84 9.57 -11.99
CA ASN A 195 -12.87 10.40 -11.34
C ASN A 195 -12.40 10.90 -9.97
N LEU A 196 -11.63 10.09 -9.23
CA LEU A 196 -11.18 10.47 -7.90
C LEU A 196 -10.34 11.75 -7.91
N ILE A 197 -9.42 11.90 -8.87
CA ILE A 197 -8.62 13.13 -8.97
C ILE A 197 -9.46 14.36 -9.32
N LYS A 198 -10.54 14.21 -10.11
CA LYS A 198 -11.46 15.31 -10.42
C LYS A 198 -12.20 15.76 -9.16
N ILE A 199 -12.72 14.81 -8.39
CA ILE A 199 -13.38 15.07 -7.11
C ILE A 199 -12.40 15.72 -6.13
N ALA A 200 -11.21 15.16 -5.99
CA ALA A 200 -10.19 15.67 -5.08
C ALA A 200 -9.82 17.12 -5.37
N LYS A 201 -9.66 17.49 -6.64
CA LYS A 201 -9.40 18.87 -7.07
C LYS A 201 -10.59 19.80 -6.86
N ALA A 202 -11.81 19.33 -7.14
CA ALA A 202 -13.03 20.13 -6.98
C ALA A 202 -13.35 20.42 -5.51
N ASP A 203 -13.15 19.43 -4.63
CA ASP A 203 -13.51 19.51 -3.22
C ASP A 203 -12.30 19.86 -2.30
N GLY A 204 -11.11 20.08 -2.87
CA GLY A 204 -9.91 20.47 -2.14
C GLY A 204 -9.38 19.39 -1.19
N LEU A 205 -9.48 18.10 -1.57
CA LEU A 205 -9.01 16.99 -0.75
C LEU A 205 -7.47 16.96 -0.67
N GLU A 206 -6.94 16.55 0.47
CA GLU A 206 -5.53 16.15 0.57
C GLU A 206 -5.24 15.02 -0.41
N THR A 207 -4.25 15.19 -1.30
CA THR A 207 -4.07 14.25 -2.42
C THR A 207 -2.64 13.73 -2.49
N PHE A 208 -2.48 12.43 -2.67
CA PHE A 208 -1.20 11.78 -2.97
C PHE A 208 -1.30 11.03 -4.31
N TYR A 209 -0.19 11.00 -5.04
CA TYR A 209 -0.18 10.43 -6.38
C TYR A 209 0.53 9.09 -6.42
N VAL A 210 -0.08 8.14 -7.11
CA VAL A 210 0.57 6.89 -7.49
C VAL A 210 1.45 7.17 -8.70
N PRO A 211 2.77 6.91 -8.64
CA PRO A 211 3.65 7.21 -9.75
C PRO A 211 3.27 6.42 -11.00
N ASP A 212 3.34 7.07 -12.17
CA ASP A 212 3.08 6.41 -13.45
C ASP A 212 4.00 5.20 -13.66
N GLY A 213 3.46 4.11 -14.22
CA GLY A 213 4.17 2.85 -14.41
C GLY A 213 4.29 1.98 -13.15
N VAL A 214 3.65 2.37 -12.03
CA VAL A 214 3.52 1.55 -10.83
C VAL A 214 2.16 0.86 -10.83
N GLY A 215 2.14 -0.43 -11.13
CA GLY A 215 0.92 -1.25 -11.08
C GLY A 215 0.50 -1.60 -9.66
N GLY A 216 -0.79 -1.90 -9.45
CA GLY A 216 -1.36 -2.18 -8.12
C GLY A 216 -0.60 -3.22 -7.28
N ARG A 217 -0.08 -4.28 -7.91
CA ARG A 217 0.71 -5.34 -7.22
C ARG A 217 2.09 -4.89 -6.73
N PHE A 218 2.54 -3.71 -7.11
CA PHE A 218 3.86 -3.17 -6.80
C PHE A 218 3.79 -1.79 -6.13
N SER A 219 2.60 -1.40 -5.65
CA SER A 219 2.32 -0.04 -5.17
C SER A 219 2.56 0.18 -3.68
N GLU A 220 2.89 -0.87 -2.93
CA GLU A 220 3.06 -0.77 -1.47
C GLU A 220 4.15 0.24 -1.07
N LEU A 221 5.25 0.31 -1.82
CA LEU A 221 6.33 1.26 -1.56
C LEU A 221 6.11 2.65 -2.21
N CYS A 222 4.87 3.00 -2.60
CA CYS A 222 4.48 4.35 -2.97
C CYS A 222 3.40 4.87 -1.98
N PRO A 223 2.79 6.05 -2.17
CA PRO A 223 1.79 6.56 -1.23
C PRO A 223 0.65 5.61 -0.87
N VAL A 224 0.39 4.58 -1.69
CA VAL A 224 -0.63 3.55 -1.40
C VAL A 224 -0.39 2.86 -0.06
N GLY A 225 0.83 2.50 0.25
CA GLY A 225 1.17 1.78 1.48
C GLY A 225 2.02 2.58 2.46
N LEU A 226 2.57 3.75 2.04
CA LEU A 226 3.42 4.55 2.90
C LEU A 226 2.66 5.54 3.79
N ILE A 227 1.42 5.90 3.44
CA ILE A 227 0.54 6.70 4.27
C ILE A 227 -0.04 5.85 5.38
#